data_e254bbce037234cc7f5b18259dd96258
#
_entry.id   e254bbce037234cc7f5b18259dd96258
#
_cell.length_a   1.000
_cell.length_b   1.000
_cell.length_c   1.000
_cell.angle_alpha   90.00
_cell.angle_beta   90.00
_cell.angle_gamma   90.00
#
_symmetry.space_group_name_H-M   'P 1'
#
loop_
_entity.id
_entity.type
_entity.pdbx_description
1 polymer ?
#
loop_
_entity_poly.entity_id
_entity_poly.type
_entity_poly.pdbx_seq_one_letter_code
_entity_poly.pdbx_strand_id
1 'polypeptide(L)'
;DGGSALGGDADMTWDKTNNTITLGGTDTEAVIKGVTNEPSAPSSGNLTLYTKDMGGKMTARVKGPSGAAFPLQDALWQGSQYVWTTTGATAGLWTNTVGAGAGTFTAQTSVSTSPYTAMKRSRWANVVTTTNQVLGQRNTDATFYVGTNGGFFYAARFGFDVWTNGGRLCACMHTATTVVSSNPSTIANTVGFIIDAADNGLISFSTRDGTTLNKTSTGLTAVTGKGYEVQMFIPPGGSTIAWSILDMNAGTVASGSTSSNLPVAGTFMTAGVLASNAALTPVTSIQLGVSKIYVQTDN
;
A
#
# COMPACT_ATOMS: atom_id res chain seq x y z
N ASP A 1 -8.10 43.78 17.42
CA ASP A 1 -7.90 42.41 17.04
C ASP A 1 -8.50 42.19 15.65
N GLY A 2 -7.71 41.80 14.72
CA GLY A 2 -8.16 41.42 13.38
C GLY A 2 -8.82 40.03 13.35
N GLY A 3 -9.42 39.64 14.42
CA GLY A 3 -10.16 38.39 14.54
C GLY A 3 -11.43 38.52 13.71
N SER A 4 -11.44 37.90 12.56
CA SER A 4 -12.71 37.39 12.03
C SER A 4 -13.30 36.59 13.17
N ALA A 5 -14.35 37.13 13.79
CA ALA A 5 -15.10 36.43 14.78
C ALA A 5 -15.31 35.00 14.29
N LEU A 6 -14.95 34.02 15.09
CA LEU A 6 -15.70 32.79 15.12
C LEU A 6 -17.12 33.29 15.32
N GLY A 7 -17.89 33.40 14.22
CA GLY A 7 -19.18 34.07 14.21
C GLY A 7 -20.00 33.50 15.33
N GLY A 8 -20.72 34.30 16.09
CA GLY A 8 -21.38 33.97 17.34
C GLY A 8 -22.33 32.78 17.30
N ASP A 9 -21.80 31.65 16.92
CA ASP A 9 -22.44 30.37 17.08
C ASP A 9 -22.29 29.95 18.54
N ALA A 10 -23.41 29.84 19.22
CA ALA A 10 -23.44 29.47 20.65
C ALA A 10 -22.78 28.10 20.91
N ASP A 11 -22.64 27.30 19.85
CA ASP A 11 -22.12 25.93 19.93
C ASP A 11 -20.59 25.84 19.74
N MET A 12 -19.92 26.97 19.42
CA MET A 12 -18.47 27.04 19.35
C MET A 12 -17.92 28.12 20.25
N THR A 13 -17.25 27.73 21.32
CA THR A 13 -16.70 28.65 22.32
C THR A 13 -15.19 28.50 22.38
N TRP A 14 -14.51 29.66 22.53
CA TRP A 14 -13.09 29.76 22.86
C TRP A 14 -12.93 30.18 24.29
N ASP A 15 -12.42 29.27 25.12
CA ASP A 15 -11.98 29.62 26.48
C ASP A 15 -10.51 30.08 26.45
N LYS A 16 -10.32 31.37 26.51
CA LYS A 16 -9.02 32.00 26.50
C LYS A 16 -8.19 31.71 27.78
N THR A 17 -8.84 31.40 28.87
CA THR A 17 -8.16 31.11 30.14
C THR A 17 -7.49 29.74 30.11
N ASN A 18 -8.20 28.77 29.55
CA ASN A 18 -7.73 27.40 29.45
C ASN A 18 -7.21 27.04 28.04
N ASN A 19 -7.18 27.99 27.10
CA ASN A 19 -6.81 27.77 25.69
C ASN A 19 -7.58 26.62 25.05
N THR A 20 -8.89 26.52 25.28
CA THR A 20 -9.72 25.41 24.83
C THR A 20 -10.76 25.89 23.84
N ILE A 21 -10.90 25.17 22.73
CA ILE A 21 -12.05 25.28 21.82
C ILE A 21 -13.05 24.21 22.22
N THR A 22 -14.25 24.62 22.55
CA THR A 22 -15.36 23.71 22.81
C THR A 22 -16.34 23.77 21.65
N LEU A 23 -16.64 22.63 21.08
CA LEU A 23 -17.74 22.44 20.11
C LEU A 23 -18.86 21.78 20.88
N GLY A 24 -19.99 22.49 21.02
CA GLY A 24 -21.18 22.04 21.74
C GLY A 24 -22.36 21.96 20.78
N GLY A 25 -23.42 21.23 21.15
CA GLY A 25 -24.63 21.06 20.33
C GLY A 25 -25.03 19.60 20.19
N THR A 26 -26.24 19.35 19.69
CA THR A 26 -26.78 18.00 19.56
C THR A 26 -26.19 17.22 18.38
N ASP A 27 -25.72 17.93 17.33
CA ASP A 27 -25.21 17.35 16.09
C ASP A 27 -23.91 18.09 15.66
N THR A 28 -22.99 18.26 16.61
CA THR A 28 -21.75 19.03 16.37
C THR A 28 -20.71 18.16 15.66
N GLU A 29 -20.23 18.63 14.53
CA GLU A 29 -19.12 18.03 13.81
C GLU A 29 -17.98 19.04 13.55
N ALA A 30 -16.75 18.56 13.56
CA ALA A 30 -15.59 19.32 13.09
C ALA A 30 -15.11 18.75 11.76
N VAL A 31 -15.27 19.50 10.68
CA VAL A 31 -14.77 19.11 9.36
C VAL A 31 -13.34 19.57 9.18
N ILE A 32 -12.40 18.64 9.10
CA ILE A 32 -10.99 18.92 8.81
C ILE A 32 -10.72 18.67 7.35
N LYS A 33 -10.51 19.74 6.58
CA LYS A 33 -10.23 19.66 5.15
C LYS A 33 -8.88 19.00 4.88
N GLY A 34 -8.85 18.09 3.90
CA GLY A 34 -7.62 17.43 3.47
C GLY A 34 -6.59 18.40 2.88
N VAL A 35 -5.33 18.14 3.16
CA VAL A 35 -4.20 18.89 2.61
C VAL A 35 -3.57 18.12 1.45
N THR A 36 -3.17 18.82 0.40
CA THR A 36 -2.45 18.23 -0.74
C THR A 36 -1.00 17.90 -0.34
N ASN A 37 -0.34 18.83 0.33
CA ASN A 37 1.03 18.67 0.81
C ASN A 37 1.02 18.51 2.34
N GLU A 38 1.94 17.72 2.86
CA GLU A 38 2.09 17.63 4.31
C GLU A 38 2.48 18.97 4.91
N PRO A 39 1.85 19.40 6.03
CA PRO A 39 2.25 20.59 6.73
C PRO A 39 3.74 20.53 7.12
N SER A 40 4.39 21.67 7.22
CA SER A 40 5.72 21.75 7.84
C SER A 40 5.67 21.26 9.30
N ALA A 41 6.82 20.84 9.85
CA ALA A 41 6.90 20.50 11.26
C ALA A 41 6.52 21.73 12.12
N PRO A 42 5.62 21.59 13.08
CA PRO A 42 5.32 22.69 14.00
C PRO A 42 6.52 22.97 14.91
N SER A 43 6.55 24.14 15.53
CA SER A 43 7.55 24.50 16.54
C SER A 43 7.43 23.60 17.79
N SER A 44 8.48 23.57 18.62
CA SER A 44 8.50 22.79 19.86
C SER A 44 7.27 23.10 20.74
N GLY A 45 6.70 22.04 21.32
CA GLY A 45 5.50 22.12 22.15
C GLY A 45 4.18 22.13 21.39
N ASN A 46 4.19 22.14 20.05
CA ASN A 46 2.98 22.17 19.25
C ASN A 46 2.74 20.84 18.49
N LEU A 47 1.49 20.60 18.14
CA LEU A 47 1.04 19.47 17.33
C LEU A 47 0.14 19.99 16.21
N THR A 48 0.36 19.55 14.98
CA THR A 48 -0.53 19.83 13.84
C THR A 48 -1.43 18.63 13.58
N LEU A 49 -2.75 18.85 13.67
CA LEU A 49 -3.78 17.89 13.22
C LEU A 49 -4.20 18.26 11.80
N TYR A 50 -4.24 17.30 10.91
CA TYR A 50 -4.65 17.47 9.51
C TYR A 50 -5.17 16.18 8.93
N THR A 51 -5.81 16.25 7.78
CA THR A 51 -6.19 15.07 6.99
C THR A 51 -5.42 15.05 5.69
N LYS A 52 -5.08 13.84 5.21
CA LYS A 52 -4.38 13.62 3.96
C LYS A 52 -4.99 12.46 3.20
N ASP A 53 -5.08 12.60 1.89
CA ASP A 53 -5.41 11.50 0.99
C ASP A 53 -4.26 10.49 0.95
N MET A 54 -4.58 9.24 1.24
CA MET A 54 -3.68 8.09 1.22
C MET A 54 -4.17 7.09 0.17
N GLY A 55 -3.99 7.41 -1.10
CA GLY A 55 -4.43 6.55 -2.19
C GLY A 55 -5.95 6.47 -2.32
N GLY A 56 -6.65 7.59 -2.12
CA GLY A 56 -8.12 7.71 -2.19
C GLY A 56 -8.82 7.62 -0.83
N LYS A 57 -8.13 7.13 0.23
CA LYS A 57 -8.66 7.13 1.59
C LYS A 57 -8.20 8.38 2.35
N MET A 58 -9.16 9.19 2.78
CA MET A 58 -8.85 10.35 3.63
C MET A 58 -8.53 9.88 5.05
N THR A 59 -7.33 10.21 5.53
CA THR A 59 -6.83 9.76 6.84
C THR A 59 -6.48 10.95 7.72
N ALA A 60 -7.01 10.98 8.94
CA ALA A 60 -6.63 11.95 9.95
C ALA A 60 -5.20 11.65 10.45
N ARG A 61 -4.38 12.68 10.56
CA ARG A 61 -2.97 12.57 10.91
C ARG A 61 -2.56 13.64 11.90
N VAL A 62 -1.53 13.33 12.65
CA VAL A 62 -0.86 14.29 13.55
C VAL A 62 0.61 14.39 13.17
N LYS A 63 1.17 15.61 13.29
CA LYS A 63 2.58 15.90 13.06
C LYS A 63 3.14 16.70 14.21
N GLY A 64 4.21 16.21 14.80
CA GLY A 64 4.94 16.87 15.86
C GLY A 64 6.19 17.62 15.39
N PRO A 65 6.93 18.27 16.33
CA PRO A 65 8.14 19.03 16.01
C PRO A 65 9.27 18.22 15.36
N SER A 66 9.30 16.91 15.56
CA SER A 66 10.27 16.00 14.90
C SER A 66 10.10 15.90 13.37
N GLY A 67 9.00 16.43 12.84
CA GLY A 67 8.64 16.29 11.43
C GLY A 67 8.01 14.95 11.07
N ALA A 68 8.00 13.98 11.97
CA ALA A 68 7.32 12.70 11.73
C ALA A 68 5.79 12.89 11.80
N ALA A 69 5.08 12.31 10.86
CA ALA A 69 3.63 12.32 10.80
C ALA A 69 3.07 10.90 11.02
N PHE A 70 2.06 10.81 11.89
CA PHE A 70 1.43 9.55 12.25
C PHE A 70 -0.07 9.62 11.96
N PRO A 71 -0.70 8.55 11.48
CA PRO A 71 -2.16 8.47 11.42
C PRO A 71 -2.71 8.41 12.85
N LEU A 72 -3.88 9.02 13.05
CA LEU A 72 -4.69 8.72 14.22
C LEU A 72 -5.23 7.30 14.11
N GLN A 73 -5.35 6.65 15.26
CA GLN A 73 -5.83 5.28 15.30
C GLN A 73 -7.31 5.23 14.93
N ASP A 74 -7.64 4.44 13.91
CA ASP A 74 -9.03 4.12 13.57
C ASP A 74 -9.66 3.26 14.68
N ALA A 75 -11.00 3.24 14.74
CA ALA A 75 -11.73 2.44 15.71
C ALA A 75 -11.35 0.95 15.62
N LEU A 76 -10.93 0.36 16.74
CA LEU A 76 -10.27 -0.95 16.80
C LEU A 76 -11.14 -2.15 16.42
N TRP A 77 -12.46 -1.99 16.36
CA TRP A 77 -13.37 -3.12 16.08
C TRP A 77 -14.17 -2.97 14.78
N GLN A 78 -14.07 -1.84 14.12
CA GLN A 78 -14.72 -1.60 12.84
C GLN A 78 -13.74 -1.95 11.72
N GLY A 79 -14.05 -3.01 11.02
CA GLY A 79 -13.22 -3.53 9.95
C GLY A 79 -12.14 -4.50 10.43
N SER A 80 -11.68 -5.31 9.52
CA SER A 80 -10.58 -6.24 9.75
C SER A 80 -9.26 -5.61 9.30
N GLN A 81 -8.25 -5.68 10.16
CA GLN A 81 -6.91 -5.19 9.84
C GLN A 81 -5.91 -6.33 9.80
N TYR A 82 -5.09 -6.34 8.76
CA TYR A 82 -3.98 -7.26 8.63
C TYR A 82 -2.69 -6.47 8.43
N VAL A 83 -1.77 -6.61 9.36
CA VAL A 83 -0.48 -5.96 9.32
C VAL A 83 0.61 -7.01 9.31
N TRP A 84 1.48 -6.96 8.30
CA TRP A 84 2.70 -7.74 8.27
C TRP A 84 3.90 -6.79 8.35
N THR A 85 4.87 -7.13 9.18
CA THR A 85 6.15 -6.45 9.33
C THR A 85 7.27 -7.47 9.26
N THR A 86 8.51 -7.01 9.13
CA THR A 86 9.70 -7.86 8.94
C THR A 86 10.13 -8.63 10.19
N THR A 87 9.26 -9.46 10.74
CA THR A 87 9.57 -10.19 11.98
C THR A 87 9.98 -11.66 11.78
N GLY A 88 9.97 -12.15 10.54
CA GLY A 88 10.33 -13.53 10.24
C GLY A 88 9.75 -14.04 8.94
N ALA A 89 10.01 -15.30 8.65
CA ALA A 89 9.55 -15.98 7.45
C ALA A 89 8.03 -16.20 7.44
N THR A 90 7.44 -16.36 8.61
CA THR A 90 5.99 -16.51 8.80
C THR A 90 5.56 -15.68 9.99
N ALA A 91 4.50 -14.92 9.85
CA ALA A 91 3.89 -14.17 10.94
C ALA A 91 2.36 -14.25 10.81
N GLY A 92 1.75 -15.07 11.67
CA GLY A 92 0.31 -15.22 11.77
C GLY A 92 -0.34 -15.69 10.44
N LEU A 93 -1.23 -14.88 9.89
CA LEU A 93 -1.97 -15.16 8.65
C LEU A 93 -1.13 -15.00 7.36
N TRP A 94 0.12 -14.60 7.47
CA TRP A 94 1.00 -14.38 6.33
C TRP A 94 1.95 -15.54 6.15
N THR A 95 1.89 -16.19 5.01
CA THR A 95 2.82 -17.26 4.64
C THR A 95 3.88 -16.74 3.68
N ASN A 96 5.10 -17.27 3.82
CA ASN A 96 6.06 -17.18 2.73
C ASN A 96 5.47 -17.87 1.51
N THR A 97 5.47 -17.16 0.42
CA THR A 97 5.08 -17.78 -0.83
C THR A 97 6.27 -18.55 -1.35
N VAL A 98 6.13 -19.83 -1.28
CA VAL A 98 7.10 -20.78 -1.81
C VAL A 98 6.44 -21.49 -2.98
N GLY A 99 6.80 -21.08 -4.20
CA GLY A 99 6.61 -21.92 -5.37
C GLY A 99 7.60 -23.07 -5.39
N ALA A 100 7.45 -24.00 -6.33
CA ALA A 100 8.46 -25.00 -6.58
C ALA A 100 9.83 -24.30 -6.76
N GLY A 101 10.78 -24.58 -5.86
CA GLY A 101 12.08 -23.91 -5.86
C GLY A 101 12.12 -22.57 -5.12
N ALA A 102 11.52 -22.51 -3.95
CA ALA A 102 11.51 -21.35 -3.06
C ALA A 102 12.83 -20.60 -2.99
N GLY A 103 12.76 -19.29 -3.16
CA GLY A 103 13.90 -18.43 -2.96
C GLY A 103 14.36 -18.41 -1.49
N THR A 104 15.62 -18.11 -1.28
CA THR A 104 16.20 -18.02 0.06
C THR A 104 15.67 -16.78 0.77
N PHE A 105 15.06 -16.97 1.94
CA PHE A 105 14.68 -15.90 2.84
C PHE A 105 15.88 -15.39 3.64
N THR A 106 16.00 -14.08 3.79
CA THR A 106 17.01 -13.46 4.67
C THR A 106 16.45 -12.17 5.27
N ALA A 107 16.50 -12.03 6.60
CA ALA A 107 16.25 -10.75 7.23
C ALA A 107 17.39 -9.76 6.90
N GLN A 108 17.06 -8.57 6.41
CA GLN A 108 18.04 -7.55 6.08
C GLN A 108 18.14 -6.53 7.20
N THR A 109 19.34 -6.23 7.62
CA THR A 109 19.64 -5.10 8.50
C THR A 109 19.55 -3.80 7.71
N SER A 110 19.15 -2.72 8.39
CA SER A 110 19.11 -1.39 7.78
C SER A 110 20.53 -0.85 7.52
N VAL A 111 20.70 -0.22 6.36
CA VAL A 111 21.91 0.49 5.97
C VAL A 111 21.50 1.88 5.50
N SER A 112 22.05 2.93 6.06
CA SER A 112 21.61 4.32 5.88
C SER A 112 21.97 4.97 4.52
N THR A 113 22.18 4.18 3.46
CA THR A 113 22.61 4.72 2.17
C THR A 113 21.48 5.23 1.28
N SER A 114 20.26 4.77 1.51
CA SER A 114 19.06 5.23 0.78
C SER A 114 17.81 4.97 1.61
N PRO A 115 16.66 5.62 1.30
CA PRO A 115 15.39 5.35 1.97
C PRO A 115 15.00 3.87 1.95
N TYR A 116 15.25 3.17 0.85
CA TYR A 116 14.97 1.74 0.74
C TYR A 116 15.90 0.90 1.64
N THR A 117 17.22 1.12 1.57
CA THR A 117 18.19 0.33 2.35
C THR A 117 18.13 0.64 3.84
N ALA A 118 17.64 1.83 4.22
CA ALA A 118 17.39 2.21 5.60
C ALA A 118 16.20 1.47 6.25
N MET A 119 15.31 0.87 5.45
CA MET A 119 14.20 0.10 5.97
C MET A 119 14.64 -1.29 6.42
N LYS A 120 14.20 -1.69 7.61
CA LYS A 120 14.21 -3.10 7.99
C LYS A 120 13.28 -3.86 7.05
N ARG A 121 13.78 -4.92 6.41
CA ARG A 121 13.03 -5.68 5.40
C ARG A 121 13.35 -7.15 5.40
N SER A 122 12.42 -7.95 5.00
CA SER A 122 12.62 -9.36 4.64
C SER A 122 12.95 -9.44 3.16
N ARG A 123 14.03 -10.11 2.82
CA ARG A 123 14.46 -10.32 1.44
C ARG A 123 14.26 -11.77 1.02
N TRP A 124 13.73 -11.96 -0.15
CA TRP A 124 13.66 -13.24 -0.85
C TRP A 124 14.50 -13.16 -2.11
N ALA A 125 15.40 -14.11 -2.29
CA ALA A 125 16.26 -14.21 -3.46
C ALA A 125 15.98 -15.54 -4.19
N ASN A 126 15.82 -15.52 -5.50
CA ASN A 126 15.71 -16.75 -6.28
C ASN A 126 17.06 -17.47 -6.41
N VAL A 127 17.00 -18.76 -6.65
CA VAL A 127 18.14 -19.56 -7.07
C VAL A 127 18.35 -19.35 -8.56
N VAL A 128 19.54 -18.91 -8.96
CA VAL A 128 19.85 -18.53 -10.35
C VAL A 128 19.84 -19.68 -11.37
N THR A 129 19.53 -20.88 -10.95
CA THR A 129 19.43 -22.06 -11.83
C THR A 129 17.98 -22.51 -12.08
N THR A 130 16.99 -21.86 -11.44
CA THR A 130 15.58 -22.28 -11.50
C THR A 130 14.70 -21.15 -11.99
N THR A 131 13.93 -21.40 -13.03
CA THR A 131 12.94 -20.46 -13.59
C THR A 131 11.62 -20.46 -12.79
N ASN A 132 10.83 -19.42 -12.97
CA ASN A 132 9.48 -19.27 -12.39
C ASN A 132 9.44 -19.42 -10.86
N GLN A 133 10.55 -19.11 -10.18
CA GLN A 133 10.53 -19.05 -8.72
C GLN A 133 9.75 -17.84 -8.26
N VAL A 134 8.88 -18.03 -7.29
CA VAL A 134 8.12 -16.96 -6.68
C VAL A 134 8.68 -16.61 -5.33
N LEU A 135 8.81 -15.34 -5.10
CA LEU A 135 9.43 -14.69 -3.96
C LEU A 135 8.41 -13.79 -3.30
N GLY A 136 8.41 -13.70 -1.99
CA GLY A 136 7.63 -12.69 -1.28
C GLY A 136 6.67 -13.24 -0.24
N GLN A 137 5.68 -12.44 0.08
CA GLN A 137 4.75 -12.66 1.18
C GLN A 137 3.32 -12.42 0.73
N ARG A 138 2.40 -13.28 1.16
CA ARG A 138 0.96 -13.10 0.97
C ARG A 138 0.19 -13.56 2.21
N ASN A 139 -1.05 -13.08 2.31
CA ASN A 139 -2.02 -13.62 3.25
C ASN A 139 -2.38 -15.09 2.88
N THR A 140 -2.61 -15.94 3.88
CA THR A 140 -2.95 -17.35 3.68
C THR A 140 -4.35 -17.51 3.13
N ASP A 141 -5.30 -16.70 3.63
CA ASP A 141 -6.71 -16.83 3.36
C ASP A 141 -7.21 -15.70 2.45
N ALA A 142 -8.14 -16.03 1.58
CA ALA A 142 -8.85 -15.06 0.77
C ALA A 142 -9.99 -14.46 1.60
N THR A 143 -9.82 -13.22 2.05
CA THR A 143 -10.75 -12.57 2.99
C THR A 143 -11.24 -11.21 2.52
N PHE A 144 -10.68 -10.68 1.42
CA PHE A 144 -11.01 -9.35 0.91
C PHE A 144 -11.77 -9.45 -0.39
N TYR A 145 -12.79 -8.60 -0.59
CA TYR A 145 -13.56 -8.54 -1.82
C TYR A 145 -14.06 -7.13 -2.10
N VAL A 146 -14.54 -6.89 -3.30
CA VAL A 146 -15.21 -5.65 -3.74
C VAL A 146 -16.72 -5.90 -3.90
N GLY A 147 -17.53 -4.83 -3.84
CA GLY A 147 -18.97 -4.91 -4.03
C GLY A 147 -19.77 -4.33 -2.87
N THR A 148 -21.05 -4.65 -2.79
CA THR A 148 -22.04 -3.95 -1.93
C THR A 148 -21.63 -3.86 -0.45
N ASN A 149 -21.00 -4.90 0.08
CA ASN A 149 -20.51 -4.92 1.48
C ASN A 149 -19.01 -5.13 1.53
N GLY A 150 -18.33 -4.96 0.41
CA GLY A 150 -16.89 -5.16 0.29
C GLY A 150 -16.18 -3.87 -0.03
N GLY A 151 -15.04 -3.68 0.57
CA GLY A 151 -14.15 -2.58 0.35
C GLY A 151 -12.86 -2.82 1.12
N PHE A 152 -11.80 -2.14 0.73
CA PHE A 152 -10.54 -2.28 1.44
C PHE A 152 -9.62 -1.06 1.21
N PHE A 153 -8.73 -0.86 2.14
CA PHE A 153 -7.51 -0.09 1.97
C PHE A 153 -6.31 -1.04 2.04
N TYR A 154 -5.47 -1.01 1.01
CA TYR A 154 -4.23 -1.78 0.94
C TYR A 154 -3.06 -0.81 0.84
N ALA A 155 -2.00 -1.07 1.60
CA ALA A 155 -0.73 -0.37 1.48
C ALA A 155 0.45 -1.34 1.66
N ALA A 156 1.49 -1.16 0.86
CA ALA A 156 2.70 -1.96 1.01
C ALA A 156 3.96 -1.13 0.75
N ARG A 157 5.05 -1.51 1.43
CA ARG A 157 6.40 -1.01 1.15
C ARG A 157 7.28 -2.17 0.75
N PHE A 158 7.84 -2.08 -0.42
CA PHE A 158 8.73 -3.08 -0.98
C PHE A 158 9.80 -2.44 -1.86
N GLY A 159 10.74 -3.23 -2.33
CA GLY A 159 11.72 -2.81 -3.31
C GLY A 159 12.57 -3.98 -3.78
N PHE A 160 13.58 -3.68 -4.57
CA PHE A 160 14.41 -4.71 -5.17
C PHE A 160 15.86 -4.52 -4.75
N ASP A 161 16.41 -5.47 -4.01
CA ASP A 161 17.87 -5.54 -3.80
C ASP A 161 18.58 -5.89 -5.11
N VAL A 162 17.94 -6.69 -5.97
CA VAL A 162 18.32 -6.94 -7.36
C VAL A 162 17.07 -7.02 -8.22
N TRP A 163 17.05 -6.31 -9.33
CA TRP A 163 16.03 -6.40 -10.36
C TRP A 163 16.65 -6.67 -11.72
N THR A 164 16.04 -7.54 -12.50
CA THR A 164 16.39 -7.82 -13.88
C THR A 164 15.15 -7.74 -14.76
N ASN A 165 15.26 -7.07 -15.90
CA ASN A 165 14.17 -6.99 -16.88
C ASN A 165 13.72 -8.38 -17.32
N GLY A 166 12.42 -8.53 -17.51
CA GLY A 166 11.78 -9.83 -17.72
C GLY A 166 11.30 -10.49 -16.43
N GLY A 167 11.63 -9.92 -15.25
CA GLY A 167 11.01 -10.29 -13.98
C GLY A 167 9.55 -9.89 -13.88
N ARG A 168 8.83 -10.47 -12.93
CA ARG A 168 7.42 -10.18 -12.64
C ARG A 168 7.26 -9.66 -11.23
N LEU A 169 6.25 -8.80 -11.03
CA LEU A 169 5.84 -8.27 -9.72
C LEU A 169 4.32 -8.32 -9.60
N CYS A 170 3.82 -8.66 -8.44
CA CYS A 170 2.45 -8.45 -8.00
C CYS A 170 2.48 -7.89 -6.57
N ALA A 171 2.30 -6.57 -6.39
CA ALA A 171 1.95 -5.91 -5.13
C ALA A 171 0.45 -5.64 -5.20
N CYS A 172 -0.36 -6.63 -4.87
CA CYS A 172 -1.74 -6.72 -5.32
C CYS A 172 -2.61 -7.57 -4.40
N MET A 173 -3.90 -7.49 -4.67
CA MET A 173 -4.91 -8.45 -4.20
C MET A 173 -5.34 -9.33 -5.36
N HIS A 174 -5.49 -10.63 -5.14
CA HIS A 174 -5.78 -11.61 -6.19
C HIS A 174 -6.44 -12.89 -5.64
N THR A 175 -7.13 -13.62 -6.51
CA THR A 175 -7.79 -14.89 -6.15
C THR A 175 -6.88 -16.11 -6.19
N ALA A 176 -5.69 -16.00 -6.79
CA ALA A 176 -4.80 -17.15 -6.92
C ALA A 176 -4.30 -17.61 -5.54
N THR A 177 -4.67 -18.81 -5.14
CA THR A 177 -4.17 -19.48 -3.94
C THR A 177 -2.79 -20.12 -4.16
N THR A 178 -2.44 -20.37 -5.42
CA THR A 178 -1.12 -20.81 -5.85
C THR A 178 -0.33 -19.64 -6.41
N VAL A 179 0.92 -19.80 -6.38
CA VAL A 179 1.95 -18.83 -6.70
C VAL A 179 1.81 -18.18 -8.09
N VAL A 180 2.13 -16.91 -8.19
CA VAL A 180 2.19 -16.15 -9.45
C VAL A 180 3.37 -16.64 -10.30
N SER A 181 3.24 -17.84 -10.87
CA SER A 181 4.20 -18.40 -11.85
C SER A 181 3.98 -17.87 -13.26
N SER A 182 2.84 -17.23 -13.51
CA SER A 182 2.45 -16.58 -14.77
C SER A 182 2.52 -15.05 -14.66
N ASN A 183 2.29 -14.35 -15.78
CA ASN A 183 2.16 -12.88 -15.73
C ASN A 183 1.00 -12.48 -14.80
N PRO A 184 1.22 -11.55 -13.88
CA PRO A 184 0.17 -11.08 -12.98
C PRO A 184 -1.09 -10.59 -13.68
N SER A 185 -0.94 -9.99 -14.86
CA SER A 185 -2.06 -9.53 -15.68
C SER A 185 -2.99 -10.65 -16.16
N THR A 186 -2.58 -11.92 -16.09
CA THR A 186 -3.40 -13.07 -16.47
C THR A 186 -4.21 -13.67 -15.33
N ILE A 187 -3.99 -13.22 -14.10
CA ILE A 187 -4.70 -13.72 -12.92
C ILE A 187 -6.09 -13.08 -12.88
N ALA A 188 -7.13 -13.90 -12.92
CA ALA A 188 -8.51 -13.44 -12.79
C ALA A 188 -8.75 -12.79 -11.41
N ASN A 189 -9.61 -11.79 -11.38
CA ASN A 189 -9.96 -11.06 -10.16
C ASN A 189 -8.71 -10.56 -9.41
N THR A 190 -7.92 -9.74 -10.11
CA THR A 190 -6.69 -9.13 -9.58
C THR A 190 -6.81 -7.62 -9.57
N VAL A 191 -6.30 -6.98 -8.52
CA VAL A 191 -6.18 -5.53 -8.43
C VAL A 191 -4.91 -5.13 -7.71
N GLY A 192 -4.14 -4.22 -8.28
CA GLY A 192 -2.91 -3.68 -7.69
C GLY A 192 -1.82 -3.34 -8.68
N PHE A 193 -0.60 -3.25 -8.17
CA PHE A 193 0.56 -2.85 -8.94
C PHE A 193 1.30 -4.09 -9.46
N ILE A 194 1.47 -4.16 -10.78
CA ILE A 194 2.03 -5.33 -11.44
C ILE A 194 3.17 -4.97 -12.38
N ILE A 195 4.03 -5.95 -12.64
CA ILE A 195 4.97 -5.99 -13.76
C ILE A 195 4.82 -7.37 -14.41
N ASP A 196 4.48 -7.40 -15.68
CA ASP A 196 4.58 -8.62 -16.50
C ASP A 196 5.99 -8.78 -17.06
N ALA A 197 6.36 -9.98 -17.47
CA ALA A 197 7.68 -10.25 -18.02
C ALA A 197 8.04 -9.36 -19.22
N ALA A 198 7.06 -9.01 -20.06
CA ALA A 198 7.26 -8.16 -21.23
C ALA A 198 7.33 -6.65 -20.92
N ASP A 199 7.03 -6.22 -19.71
CA ASP A 199 6.98 -4.79 -19.35
C ASP A 199 8.37 -4.16 -19.13
N ASN A 200 9.43 -4.94 -19.17
CA ASN A 200 10.80 -4.47 -18.95
C ASN A 200 10.98 -3.66 -17.65
N GLY A 201 10.27 -4.07 -16.60
CA GLY A 201 10.32 -3.41 -15.30
C GLY A 201 9.33 -2.26 -15.12
N LEU A 202 8.57 -1.85 -16.12
CA LEU A 202 7.56 -0.80 -15.98
C LEU A 202 6.46 -1.26 -15.02
N ILE A 203 6.27 -0.50 -13.94
CA ILE A 203 5.22 -0.76 -12.95
C ILE A 203 3.91 -0.17 -13.50
N SER A 204 2.86 -0.97 -13.53
CA SER A 204 1.52 -0.54 -13.93
C SER A 204 0.53 -0.82 -12.81
N PHE A 205 -0.47 0.07 -12.64
CA PHE A 205 -1.66 -0.26 -11.88
C PHE A 205 -2.60 -1.08 -12.77
N SER A 206 -3.13 -2.16 -12.24
CA SER A 206 -3.95 -3.11 -12.99
C SER A 206 -5.20 -3.48 -12.22
N THR A 207 -6.30 -3.57 -12.95
CA THR A 207 -7.55 -4.22 -12.51
C THR A 207 -7.92 -5.28 -13.52
N ARG A 208 -8.38 -6.42 -13.06
CA ARG A 208 -8.88 -7.49 -13.89
C ARG A 208 -10.08 -8.15 -13.23
N ASP A 209 -11.19 -8.22 -13.95
CA ASP A 209 -12.31 -9.08 -13.60
C ASP A 209 -12.00 -10.57 -13.91
N GLY A 210 -13.00 -11.40 -14.07
CA GLY A 210 -12.79 -12.79 -14.46
C GLY A 210 -12.05 -12.96 -15.80
N THR A 211 -12.15 -11.98 -16.72
CA THR A 211 -11.73 -12.11 -18.13
C THR A 211 -10.94 -10.93 -18.67
N THR A 212 -11.36 -9.71 -18.39
CA THR A 212 -10.88 -8.50 -19.06
C THR A 212 -9.89 -7.72 -18.19
N LEU A 213 -8.77 -7.34 -18.77
CA LEU A 213 -7.70 -6.58 -18.17
C LEU A 213 -7.87 -5.09 -18.43
N ASN A 214 -7.67 -4.27 -17.39
CA ASN A 214 -7.34 -2.85 -17.51
C ASN A 214 -5.97 -2.61 -16.89
N LYS A 215 -5.06 -1.95 -17.61
CA LYS A 215 -3.68 -1.73 -17.19
C LYS A 215 -3.26 -0.30 -17.49
N THR A 216 -2.89 0.45 -16.47
CA THR A 216 -2.48 1.86 -16.55
C THR A 216 -1.02 1.97 -16.12
N SER A 217 -0.17 2.52 -16.99
CA SER A 217 1.23 2.79 -16.66
C SER A 217 1.35 3.84 -15.55
N THR A 218 2.21 3.59 -14.58
CA THR A 218 2.57 4.59 -13.56
C THR A 218 3.73 5.49 -13.97
N GLY A 219 4.42 5.16 -15.06
CA GLY A 219 5.65 5.84 -15.47
C GLY A 219 6.88 5.48 -14.62
N LEU A 220 6.72 4.69 -13.56
CA LEU A 220 7.80 4.24 -12.69
C LEU A 220 8.29 2.85 -13.11
N THR A 221 9.59 2.62 -12.99
CA THR A 221 10.22 1.33 -13.32
C THR A 221 10.87 0.72 -12.09
N ALA A 222 10.83 -0.60 -12.01
CA ALA A 222 11.58 -1.38 -11.02
C ALA A 222 13.09 -1.22 -11.26
N VAL A 223 13.81 -0.82 -10.22
CA VAL A 223 15.26 -0.57 -10.27
C VAL A 223 15.92 -1.19 -9.05
N THR A 224 17.07 -1.82 -9.25
CA THR A 224 17.92 -2.32 -8.16
C THR A 224 18.25 -1.21 -7.16
N GLY A 225 18.08 -1.48 -5.87
CA GLY A 225 18.35 -0.55 -4.78
C GLY A 225 17.26 0.49 -4.52
N LYS A 226 16.13 0.46 -5.25
CA LYS A 226 14.99 1.35 -5.03
C LYS A 226 13.85 0.69 -4.27
N GLY A 227 13.18 1.51 -3.45
CA GLY A 227 11.97 1.16 -2.72
C GLY A 227 10.74 1.92 -3.21
N TYR A 228 9.62 1.26 -3.09
CA TYR A 228 8.31 1.75 -3.51
C TYR A 228 7.32 1.63 -2.36
N GLU A 229 6.50 2.65 -2.19
CA GLU A 229 5.30 2.59 -1.36
C GLU A 229 4.08 2.65 -2.27
N VAL A 230 3.21 1.68 -2.15
CA VAL A 230 1.96 1.58 -2.92
C VAL A 230 0.76 1.65 -2.00
N GLN A 231 -0.31 2.26 -2.50
CA GLN A 231 -1.57 2.38 -1.79
C GLN A 231 -2.71 2.22 -2.79
N MET A 232 -3.79 1.58 -2.38
CA MET A 232 -5.04 1.53 -3.13
C MET A 232 -6.23 1.45 -2.18
N PHE A 233 -7.32 2.07 -2.59
CA PHE A 233 -8.54 2.17 -1.78
C PHE A 233 -9.79 2.05 -2.65
N ILE A 234 -10.71 1.24 -2.20
CA ILE A 234 -12.09 1.17 -2.68
C ILE A 234 -13.02 1.14 -1.47
N PRO A 235 -13.94 2.10 -1.33
CA PRO A 235 -14.90 2.09 -0.22
C PRO A 235 -15.90 0.94 -0.34
N PRO A 236 -16.59 0.55 0.75
CA PRO A 236 -17.68 -0.41 0.69
C PRO A 236 -18.76 0.02 -0.31
N GLY A 237 -19.14 -0.90 -1.19
CA GLY A 237 -20.06 -0.62 -2.29
C GLY A 237 -19.52 0.29 -3.37
N GLY A 238 -18.27 0.67 -3.31
CA GLY A 238 -17.62 1.54 -4.28
C GLY A 238 -17.46 0.87 -5.65
N SER A 239 -17.60 1.68 -6.70
CA SER A 239 -17.41 1.29 -8.09
C SER A 239 -16.13 1.86 -8.70
N THR A 240 -15.32 2.56 -7.91
CA THR A 240 -14.07 3.18 -8.36
C THR A 240 -12.99 2.92 -7.32
N ILE A 241 -11.85 2.41 -7.79
CA ILE A 241 -10.66 2.26 -6.96
C ILE A 241 -9.68 3.39 -7.25
N ALA A 242 -9.21 4.04 -6.19
CA ALA A 242 -8.13 5.01 -6.26
C ALA A 242 -6.81 4.33 -5.89
N TRP A 243 -5.71 4.82 -6.43
CA TRP A 243 -4.39 4.28 -6.19
C TRP A 243 -3.29 5.33 -6.22
N SER A 244 -2.20 5.05 -5.53
CA SER A 244 -0.96 5.82 -5.63
C SER A 244 0.27 4.93 -5.44
N ILE A 245 1.37 5.33 -6.06
CA ILE A 245 2.69 4.74 -5.89
C ILE A 245 3.72 5.84 -5.73
N LEU A 246 4.62 5.68 -4.76
CA LEU A 246 5.75 6.56 -4.49
C LEU A 246 7.06 5.81 -4.75
N ASP A 247 7.93 6.34 -5.62
CA ASP A 247 9.36 5.99 -5.62
C ASP A 247 10.00 6.67 -4.40
N MET A 248 10.30 5.90 -3.37
CA MET A 248 10.80 6.43 -2.09
C MET A 248 12.19 7.06 -2.20
N ASN A 249 12.96 6.67 -3.20
CA ASN A 249 14.32 7.18 -3.41
C ASN A 249 14.31 8.52 -4.17
N ALA A 250 13.40 8.68 -5.13
CA ALA A 250 13.29 9.89 -5.95
C ALA A 250 12.24 10.89 -5.41
N GLY A 251 11.33 10.44 -4.55
CA GLY A 251 10.19 11.23 -4.10
C GLY A 251 9.10 11.41 -5.17
N THR A 252 9.20 10.70 -6.29
CA THR A 252 8.23 10.80 -7.39
C THR A 252 6.98 10.00 -7.07
N VAL A 253 5.81 10.65 -7.23
CA VAL A 253 4.50 10.04 -7.01
C VAL A 253 3.75 9.92 -8.33
N ALA A 254 3.14 8.76 -8.57
CA ALA A 254 2.10 8.58 -9.57
C ALA A 254 0.80 8.15 -8.88
N SER A 255 -0.34 8.63 -9.35
CA SER A 255 -1.65 8.32 -8.78
C SER A 255 -2.74 8.35 -9.84
N GLY A 256 -3.87 7.74 -9.53
CA GLY A 256 -5.02 7.72 -10.42
C GLY A 256 -6.21 6.98 -9.80
N SER A 257 -7.23 6.82 -10.62
CA SER A 257 -8.41 6.01 -10.27
C SER A 257 -8.97 5.31 -11.50
N THR A 258 -9.70 4.23 -11.29
CA THR A 258 -10.40 3.50 -12.35
C THR A 258 -11.64 2.80 -11.83
N SER A 259 -12.65 2.71 -12.69
CA SER A 259 -13.86 1.88 -12.48
C SER A 259 -13.90 0.69 -13.45
N SER A 260 -12.90 0.56 -14.34
CA SER A 260 -12.88 -0.45 -15.39
C SER A 260 -12.40 -1.80 -14.86
N ASN A 261 -13.10 -2.87 -15.22
CA ASN A 261 -12.69 -4.26 -15.00
C ASN A 261 -12.24 -4.56 -13.55
N LEU A 262 -12.98 -4.01 -12.58
CA LEU A 262 -12.75 -4.34 -11.17
C LEU A 262 -13.01 -5.84 -10.95
N PRO A 263 -12.37 -6.48 -9.95
CA PRO A 263 -12.68 -7.85 -9.57
C PRO A 263 -14.19 -8.07 -9.40
N VAL A 264 -14.67 -9.24 -9.75
CA VAL A 264 -16.09 -9.58 -9.66
C VAL A 264 -16.56 -9.43 -8.22
N ALA A 265 -17.67 -8.71 -8.02
CA ALA A 265 -18.23 -8.44 -6.70
C ALA A 265 -18.44 -9.73 -5.89
N GLY A 266 -18.04 -9.72 -4.62
CA GLY A 266 -18.14 -10.89 -3.74
C GLY A 266 -17.06 -11.96 -3.95
N THR A 267 -16.15 -11.78 -4.90
CA THR A 267 -15.02 -12.71 -5.07
C THR A 267 -13.93 -12.44 -4.04
N PHE A 268 -13.66 -13.38 -3.19
CA PHE A 268 -12.63 -13.26 -2.16
C PHE A 268 -11.22 -13.32 -2.74
N MET A 269 -10.37 -12.42 -2.27
CA MET A 269 -8.98 -12.25 -2.69
C MET A 269 -8.02 -12.34 -1.50
N THR A 270 -6.79 -12.72 -1.80
CA THR A 270 -5.64 -12.61 -0.88
C THR A 270 -4.86 -11.32 -1.19
N ALA A 271 -4.18 -10.79 -0.20
CA ALA A 271 -3.27 -9.66 -0.37
C ALA A 271 -1.81 -10.12 -0.31
N GLY A 272 -0.93 -9.52 -1.10
CA GLY A 272 0.49 -9.88 -1.06
C GLY A 272 1.41 -8.93 -1.80
N VAL A 273 2.70 -9.17 -1.63
CA VAL A 273 3.78 -8.62 -2.45
C VAL A 273 4.64 -9.78 -2.92
N LEU A 274 4.60 -10.06 -4.19
CA LEU A 274 5.20 -11.22 -4.84
C LEU A 274 6.03 -10.79 -6.04
N ALA A 275 7.17 -11.43 -6.24
CA ALA A 275 7.98 -11.29 -7.45
C ALA A 275 8.36 -12.66 -8.01
N SER A 276 8.76 -12.71 -9.25
CA SER A 276 9.23 -13.94 -9.90
C SER A 276 10.26 -13.61 -10.95
N ASN A 277 11.26 -14.51 -11.10
CA ASN A 277 12.24 -14.42 -12.17
C ASN A 277 11.70 -14.88 -13.53
N ALA A 278 10.42 -15.18 -13.61
CA ALA A 278 9.77 -15.68 -14.83
C ALA A 278 10.53 -16.85 -15.49
N ALA A 279 10.42 -16.97 -16.80
CA ALA A 279 11.15 -17.98 -17.60
C ALA A 279 12.39 -17.36 -18.27
N LEU A 280 13.11 -16.49 -17.53
CA LEU A 280 14.31 -15.82 -18.05
C LEU A 280 15.39 -16.83 -18.46
N THR A 281 15.98 -16.60 -19.63
CA THR A 281 17.08 -17.40 -20.15
C THR A 281 18.21 -16.45 -20.62
N PRO A 282 19.39 -16.46 -20.00
CA PRO A 282 19.75 -17.26 -18.81
C PRO A 282 18.96 -16.85 -17.57
N VAL A 283 18.80 -17.77 -16.63
CA VAL A 283 18.13 -17.49 -15.35
C VAL A 283 18.90 -16.41 -14.60
N THR A 284 18.24 -15.31 -14.31
CA THR A 284 18.85 -14.16 -13.64
C THR A 284 18.30 -13.96 -12.23
N SER A 285 19.07 -13.26 -11.40
CA SER A 285 18.68 -13.01 -10.02
C SER A 285 17.61 -11.92 -9.95
N ILE A 286 16.57 -12.20 -9.17
CA ILE A 286 15.67 -11.20 -8.62
C ILE A 286 15.71 -11.33 -7.11
N GLN A 287 15.79 -10.20 -6.43
CA GLN A 287 15.75 -10.16 -4.96
C GLN A 287 14.73 -9.12 -4.54
N LEU A 288 13.62 -9.61 -3.99
CA LEU A 288 12.52 -8.79 -3.49
C LEU A 288 12.71 -8.54 -2.00
N GLY A 289 12.70 -7.29 -1.60
CA GLY A 289 12.64 -6.89 -0.20
C GLY A 289 11.27 -6.34 0.14
N VAL A 290 10.64 -6.85 1.19
CA VAL A 290 9.35 -6.36 1.70
C VAL A 290 9.52 -5.87 3.12
N SER A 291 9.08 -4.65 3.38
CA SER A 291 9.16 -4.03 4.71
C SER A 291 7.82 -4.08 5.44
N LYS A 292 6.73 -3.86 4.73
CA LYS A 292 5.39 -3.79 5.34
C LYS A 292 4.31 -4.12 4.32
N ILE A 293 3.30 -4.83 4.78
CA ILE A 293 2.01 -4.97 4.10
C ILE A 293 0.92 -4.65 5.12
N TYR A 294 -0.03 -3.81 4.72
CA TYR A 294 -1.16 -3.42 5.53
C TYR A 294 -2.44 -3.55 4.70
N VAL A 295 -3.44 -4.20 5.24
CA VAL A 295 -4.77 -4.27 4.64
C VAL A 295 -5.81 -4.00 5.71
N GLN A 296 -6.76 -3.18 5.39
CA GLN A 296 -7.92 -2.87 6.22
C GLN A 296 -9.17 -3.06 5.38
N THR A 297 -10.15 -3.74 5.93
CA THR A 297 -11.52 -3.78 5.38
C THR A 297 -12.37 -2.78 6.14
N ASP A 298 -13.40 -2.27 5.48
CA ASP A 298 -14.40 -1.39 6.09
C ASP A 298 -15.74 -2.14 6.34
N ASN A 299 -15.68 -3.48 6.41
CA ASN A 299 -16.85 -4.35 6.63
C ASN A 299 -16.98 -4.70 8.12
#